data_c0a71bff7c6ee919a22d0f38e45507a6
#
_entry.id   c0a71bff7c6ee919a22d0f38e45507a6
#
_cell.length_a   1.000
_cell.length_b   1.000
_cell.length_c   1.000
_cell.angle_alpha   90.00
_cell.angle_beta   90.00
_cell.angle_gamma   90.00
#
_symmetry.space_group_name_H-M   'P 1'
#
loop_
_entity.id
_entity.type
_entity.pdbx_description
1 polymer ?
#
loop_
_entity_poly.entity_id
_entity_poly.type
_entity_poly.pdbx_seq_one_letter_code
_entity_poly.pdbx_strand_id
1 'polypeptide(L)'
;MCGRIVQSSGPLRLAIVEGLDVSDSRMGNVPPRYNAASSQELLVIRQNHKTGECSLDLIKWGLIPNRCQDLTGGRKPINAKAESVAKLATFRETYAQRRCIVPVDGFLEWRAMKGARSKQPYAIAMRDGSPSAMTALRQQSSALARKYSALLGDMPM
;
A
#
# COMPACT_ATOMS: atom_id res chain seq x y z
N MET A 1 3.36 2.85 14.76
CA MET A 1 3.32 2.13 13.46
C MET A 1 1.94 2.32 12.86
N CYS A 2 1.92 2.86 11.65
CA CYS A 2 0.68 3.22 10.96
C CYS A 2 -0.18 1.98 10.64
N GLY A 3 -1.43 1.99 11.04
CA GLY A 3 -2.42 0.94 10.72
C GLY A 3 -3.63 1.48 9.96
N ARG A 4 -3.66 2.79 9.72
CA ARG A 4 -4.73 3.50 8.99
C ARG A 4 -4.15 4.66 8.22
N ILE A 5 -4.53 4.80 6.96
CA ILE A 5 -4.09 5.90 6.09
C ILE A 5 -5.27 6.62 5.45
N VAL A 6 -5.00 7.83 4.98
CA VAL A 6 -5.93 8.67 4.22
C VAL A 6 -5.39 8.83 2.79
N GLN A 7 -6.20 8.47 1.82
CA GLN A 7 -6.03 8.74 0.39
C GLN A 7 -7.32 9.37 -0.12
N SER A 8 -7.55 10.62 0.24
CA SER A 8 -8.75 11.38 -0.10
C SER A 8 -8.61 12.22 -1.35
N SER A 9 -7.37 12.52 -1.73
CA SER A 9 -7.05 13.18 -3.00
C SER A 9 -7.24 12.22 -4.18
N GLY A 10 -7.60 12.75 -5.32
CA GLY A 10 -7.72 11.98 -6.55
C GLY A 10 -6.37 11.40 -7.03
N PRO A 11 -6.39 10.37 -7.90
CA PRO A 11 -5.18 9.71 -8.40
C PRO A 11 -4.16 10.69 -8.99
N LEU A 12 -4.61 11.70 -9.73
CA LEU A 12 -3.75 12.74 -10.32
C LEU A 12 -2.91 13.47 -9.28
N ARG A 13 -3.52 13.90 -8.17
CA ARG A 13 -2.82 14.62 -7.11
C ARG A 13 -1.84 13.72 -6.36
N LEU A 14 -2.20 12.46 -6.14
CA LEU A 14 -1.32 11.50 -5.48
C LEU A 14 -0.14 11.08 -6.37
N ALA A 15 -0.29 11.09 -7.68
CA ALA A 15 0.77 10.77 -8.62
C ALA A 15 1.87 11.85 -8.67
N ILE A 16 1.56 13.11 -8.39
CA ILE A 16 2.51 14.22 -8.35
C ILE A 16 3.65 13.99 -7.34
N VAL A 17 3.43 13.20 -6.31
CA VAL A 17 4.44 12.85 -5.28
C VAL A 17 5.76 12.35 -5.90
N GLU A 18 5.69 11.65 -7.05
CA GLU A 18 6.86 11.13 -7.75
C GLU A 18 7.04 11.75 -9.15
N GLY A 19 6.36 12.85 -9.44
CA GLY A 19 6.45 13.50 -10.75
C GLY A 19 5.94 12.63 -11.89
N LEU A 20 5.01 11.72 -11.61
CA LEU A 20 4.43 10.85 -12.63
C LEU A 20 3.62 11.67 -13.62
N ASP A 21 3.90 11.49 -14.90
CA ASP A 21 2.99 11.92 -15.96
C ASP A 21 1.77 10.99 -15.96
N VAL A 22 0.63 11.53 -15.57
CA VAL A 22 -0.63 10.80 -15.42
C VAL A 22 -1.47 10.82 -16.69
N SER A 23 -0.92 11.25 -17.81
CA SER A 23 -1.60 11.23 -19.11
C SER A 23 -2.05 9.80 -19.52
N ASP A 24 -1.38 8.76 -19.01
CA ASP A 24 -1.78 7.35 -19.12
C ASP A 24 -2.48 6.84 -17.84
N SER A 25 -3.43 7.58 -17.32
CA SER A 25 -4.18 7.14 -16.15
C SER A 25 -5.19 6.06 -16.52
N ARG A 26 -4.74 4.82 -16.50
CA ARG A 26 -5.59 3.61 -16.48
C ARG A 26 -6.46 3.54 -15.21
N MET A 27 -6.26 4.51 -14.31
CA MET A 27 -6.99 4.63 -13.07
C MET A 27 -8.18 5.55 -13.29
N GLY A 28 -9.35 4.94 -13.44
CA GLY A 28 -10.61 5.66 -13.42
C GLY A 28 -10.84 6.43 -12.10
N ASN A 29 -12.06 6.86 -11.88
CA ASN A 29 -12.43 7.58 -10.67
C ASN A 29 -12.34 6.65 -9.43
N VAL A 30 -11.22 6.70 -8.71
CA VAL A 30 -11.04 5.97 -7.44
C VAL A 30 -11.68 6.78 -6.32
N PRO A 31 -12.65 6.20 -5.58
CA PRO A 31 -13.32 6.92 -4.51
C PRO A 31 -12.36 7.29 -3.37
N PRO A 32 -12.54 8.47 -2.74
CA PRO A 32 -11.74 8.91 -1.61
C PRO A 32 -11.76 7.91 -0.46
N ARG A 33 -10.62 7.69 0.17
CA ARG A 33 -10.47 6.82 1.33
C ARG A 33 -9.95 7.62 2.52
N TYR A 34 -10.85 7.94 3.45
CA TYR A 34 -10.51 8.73 4.64
C TYR A 34 -10.01 7.88 5.81
N ASN A 35 -10.16 6.56 5.74
CA ASN A 35 -9.81 5.64 6.83
C ASN A 35 -9.49 4.25 6.28
N ALA A 36 -8.54 4.19 5.34
CA ALA A 36 -8.14 2.93 4.75
C ALA A 36 -7.39 2.06 5.75
N ALA A 37 -7.79 0.79 5.81
CA ALA A 37 -7.25 -0.23 6.71
C ALA A 37 -6.52 -1.34 5.93
N SER A 38 -5.80 -2.18 6.65
CA SER A 38 -5.25 -3.41 6.08
C SER A 38 -6.33 -4.26 5.38
N SER A 39 -5.93 -5.02 4.39
CA SER A 39 -6.79 -5.81 3.50
C SER A 39 -7.66 -5.02 2.52
N GLN A 40 -7.63 -3.69 2.54
CA GLN A 40 -8.22 -2.84 1.52
C GLN A 40 -7.20 -2.50 0.42
N GLU A 41 -7.69 -2.11 -0.74
CA GLU A 41 -6.85 -1.65 -1.84
C GLU A 41 -6.46 -0.20 -1.65
N LEU A 42 -5.22 0.12 -1.97
CA LEU A 42 -4.62 1.44 -1.91
C LEU A 42 -4.03 1.80 -3.26
N LEU A 43 -4.00 3.08 -3.58
CA LEU A 43 -3.19 3.60 -4.67
C LEU A 43 -1.71 3.48 -4.30
N VAL A 44 -0.94 2.86 -5.18
CA VAL A 44 0.48 2.57 -4.98
C VAL A 44 1.25 2.91 -6.24
N ILE A 45 2.31 3.70 -6.10
CA ILE A 45 3.26 3.98 -7.18
C ILE A 45 4.31 2.88 -7.16
N ARG A 46 4.47 2.22 -8.29
CA ARG A 46 5.50 1.20 -8.47
C ARG A 46 6.31 1.47 -9.74
N GLN A 47 7.57 1.08 -9.69
CA GLN A 47 8.44 1.11 -10.85
C GLN A 47 8.61 -0.30 -11.45
N ASN A 48 8.54 -0.39 -12.75
CA ASN A 48 8.93 -1.58 -13.50
C ASN A 48 10.47 -1.63 -13.58
N HIS A 49 11.07 -2.63 -12.95
CA HIS A 49 12.54 -2.75 -12.88
C HIS A 49 13.22 -3.02 -14.23
N LYS A 50 12.45 -3.42 -15.27
CA LYS A 50 12.98 -3.68 -16.61
C LYS A 50 12.94 -2.44 -17.50
N THR A 51 11.82 -1.72 -17.48
CA THR A 51 11.60 -0.55 -18.36
C THR A 51 11.89 0.77 -17.66
N GLY A 52 11.97 0.79 -16.33
CA GLY A 52 12.09 2.02 -15.55
C GLY A 52 10.79 2.81 -15.41
N GLU A 53 9.75 2.41 -16.12
CA GLU A 53 8.46 3.10 -16.10
C GLU A 53 7.77 3.01 -14.73
N CYS A 54 7.23 4.12 -14.30
CA CYS A 54 6.41 4.18 -13.10
C CYS A 54 4.93 4.08 -13.44
N SER A 55 4.17 3.38 -12.61
CA SER A 55 2.72 3.26 -12.73
C SER A 55 2.04 3.45 -11.39
N LEU A 56 0.83 4.00 -11.42
CA LEU A 56 -0.06 4.07 -10.27
C LEU A 56 -1.06 2.93 -10.38
N ASP A 57 -1.12 2.05 -9.37
CA ASP A 57 -1.96 0.84 -9.38
C ASP A 57 -2.72 0.70 -8.06
N LEU A 58 -3.86 0.01 -8.10
CA LEU A 58 -4.55 -0.43 -6.88
C LEU A 58 -3.93 -1.73 -6.37
N ILE A 59 -3.41 -1.71 -5.15
CA ILE A 59 -2.76 -2.86 -4.53
C ILE A 59 -3.32 -3.07 -3.13
N LYS A 60 -3.68 -4.31 -2.82
CA LYS A 60 -4.20 -4.70 -1.51
C LYS A 60 -3.13 -4.60 -0.42
N TRP A 61 -3.46 -3.88 0.67
CA TRP A 61 -2.56 -3.71 1.80
C TRP A 61 -2.47 -4.98 2.66
N GLY A 62 -1.28 -5.49 2.82
CA GLY A 62 -0.96 -6.69 3.58
C GLY A 62 -0.05 -7.61 2.77
N LEU A 63 1.20 -7.71 3.18
CA LEU A 63 2.18 -8.54 2.49
C LEU A 63 1.90 -10.01 2.74
N ILE A 64 1.86 -10.81 1.67
CA ILE A 64 1.89 -12.26 1.76
C ILE A 64 3.34 -12.70 1.54
N PRO A 65 4.00 -13.30 2.53
CA PRO A 65 5.37 -13.77 2.37
C PRO A 65 5.49 -14.79 1.23
N ASN A 66 6.59 -14.74 0.47
CA ASN A 66 6.82 -15.65 -0.68
C ASN A 66 6.75 -17.14 -0.33
N ARG A 67 7.03 -17.49 0.92
CA ARG A 67 6.97 -18.88 1.42
C ARG A 67 5.57 -19.33 1.85
N CYS A 68 4.59 -18.43 1.84
CA CYS A 68 3.23 -18.75 2.21
C CYS A 68 2.54 -19.49 1.07
N GLN A 69 2.17 -20.74 1.30
CA GLN A 69 1.47 -21.57 0.31
C GLN A 69 -0.05 -21.30 0.31
N ASP A 70 -0.57 -20.76 1.40
CA ASP A 70 -1.98 -20.43 1.56
C ASP A 70 -2.19 -18.90 1.65
N LEU A 71 -3.01 -18.39 0.75
CA LEU A 71 -3.37 -16.95 0.70
C LEU A 71 -4.38 -16.57 1.78
N THR A 72 -5.16 -17.53 2.26
CA THR A 72 -6.22 -17.31 3.24
C THR A 72 -5.70 -17.48 4.65
N GLY A 73 -4.74 -18.36 4.84
CA GLY A 73 -4.08 -18.66 6.11
C GLY A 73 -2.82 -17.81 6.32
N GLY A 74 -2.46 -17.64 7.57
CA GLY A 74 -1.21 -17.04 7.97
C GLY A 74 -1.27 -15.51 8.22
N ARG A 75 -0.24 -15.08 8.94
CA ARG A 75 -0.09 -13.68 9.37
C ARG A 75 0.34 -12.81 8.20
N LYS A 76 -0.49 -11.88 7.81
CA LYS A 76 -0.20 -10.89 6.77
C LYS A 76 0.38 -9.63 7.43
N PRO A 77 1.72 -9.45 7.47
CA PRO A 77 2.29 -8.26 8.07
C PRO A 77 1.87 -7.02 7.28
N ILE A 78 1.40 -6.02 7.99
CA ILE A 78 0.97 -4.73 7.43
C ILE A 78 2.05 -3.67 7.56
N ASN A 79 3.05 -3.91 8.41
CA ASN A 79 4.19 -3.02 8.63
C ASN A 79 5.48 -3.83 8.76
N ALA A 80 6.59 -3.21 8.37
CA ALA A 80 7.95 -3.69 8.58
C ALA A 80 8.76 -2.62 9.31
N LYS A 81 9.66 -3.02 10.21
CA LYS A 81 10.58 -2.11 10.87
C LYS A 81 11.78 -1.86 9.96
N ALA A 82 12.15 -0.59 9.76
CA ALA A 82 13.27 -0.20 8.90
C ALA A 82 14.59 -0.88 9.30
N GLU A 83 14.82 -1.03 10.61
CA GLU A 83 16.05 -1.59 11.18
C GLU A 83 16.23 -3.09 10.86
N SER A 84 15.16 -3.79 10.58
CA SER A 84 15.18 -5.24 10.39
C SER A 84 14.65 -5.73 9.04
N VAL A 85 14.03 -4.87 8.25
CA VAL A 85 13.36 -5.22 7.00
C VAL A 85 14.31 -5.93 6.00
N ALA A 86 15.55 -5.49 5.91
CA ALA A 86 16.56 -6.06 5.02
C ALA A 86 17.06 -7.46 5.48
N LYS A 87 16.92 -7.77 6.77
CA LYS A 87 17.48 -9.00 7.38
C LYS A 87 16.43 -10.10 7.54
N LEU A 88 15.19 -9.74 7.85
CA LEU A 88 14.12 -10.70 8.10
C LEU A 88 13.74 -11.48 6.84
N ALA A 89 13.70 -12.80 6.94
CA ALA A 89 13.36 -13.71 5.83
C ALA A 89 12.00 -13.39 5.18
N THR A 90 11.05 -12.88 5.95
CA THR A 90 9.72 -12.45 5.48
C THR A 90 9.79 -11.30 4.48
N PHE A 91 10.75 -10.38 4.64
CA PHE A 91 10.80 -9.12 3.90
C PHE A 91 12.01 -8.99 2.97
N ARG A 92 13.12 -9.65 3.30
CA ARG A 92 14.44 -9.50 2.67
C ARG A 92 14.39 -9.48 1.13
N GLU A 93 13.75 -10.47 0.53
CA GLU A 93 13.65 -10.58 -0.92
C GLU A 93 12.79 -9.46 -1.52
N THR A 94 11.66 -9.20 -0.88
CA THR A 94 10.74 -8.13 -1.31
C THR A 94 11.37 -6.75 -1.14
N TYR A 95 12.14 -6.55 -0.08
CA TYR A 95 12.89 -5.31 0.15
C TYR A 95 13.95 -5.06 -0.92
N ALA A 96 14.65 -6.10 -1.37
CA ALA A 96 15.68 -5.97 -2.40
C ALA A 96 15.10 -5.61 -3.78
N GLN A 97 13.91 -6.13 -4.12
CA GLN A 97 13.44 -6.11 -5.50
C GLN A 97 12.08 -5.42 -5.73
N ARG A 98 11.28 -5.20 -4.68
CA ARG A 98 9.85 -4.85 -4.83
C ARG A 98 9.43 -3.74 -3.88
N ARG A 99 10.27 -2.73 -3.79
CA ARG A 99 9.91 -1.48 -3.11
C ARG A 99 8.89 -0.72 -3.94
N CYS A 100 8.01 -0.01 -3.27
CA CYS A 100 7.02 0.86 -3.88
C CYS A 100 6.73 2.03 -2.95
N ILE A 101 5.96 2.98 -3.43
CA ILE A 101 5.56 4.16 -2.68
C ILE A 101 4.04 4.16 -2.56
N VAL A 102 3.56 4.38 -1.35
CA VAL A 102 2.15 4.63 -1.08
C VAL A 102 2.00 6.13 -0.86
N PRO A 103 1.48 6.90 -1.84
CA PRO A 103 1.18 8.30 -1.64
C PRO A 103 -0.01 8.42 -0.68
N VAL A 104 0.07 9.34 0.27
CA VAL A 104 -0.97 9.53 1.29
C VAL A 104 -1.22 11.00 1.56
N ASP A 105 -2.46 11.38 1.80
CA ASP A 105 -2.81 12.71 2.32
C ASP A 105 -2.54 12.81 3.82
N GLY A 106 -2.52 11.66 4.51
CA GLY A 106 -2.22 11.57 5.92
C GLY A 106 -2.36 10.15 6.46
N PHE A 107 -2.15 10.00 7.75
CA PHE A 107 -2.31 8.73 8.45
C PHE A 107 -2.79 8.93 9.88
N LEU A 108 -3.32 7.86 10.48
CA LEU A 108 -3.85 7.89 11.83
C LEU A 108 -2.92 7.12 12.77
N GLU A 109 -2.59 7.73 13.91
CA GLU A 109 -1.89 7.10 15.01
C GLU A 109 -2.67 7.25 16.32
N TRP A 110 -2.47 6.32 17.24
CA TRP A 110 -3.21 6.25 18.49
C TRP A 110 -2.31 6.42 19.70
N ARG A 111 -2.57 7.46 20.47
CA ARG A 111 -1.86 7.74 21.74
C ARG A 111 -2.64 7.21 22.93
N ALA A 112 -1.96 6.49 23.81
CA ALA A 112 -2.52 6.13 25.11
C ALA A 112 -2.66 7.39 25.98
N MET A 113 -3.82 7.60 26.56
CA MET A 113 -4.10 8.71 27.47
C MET A 113 -4.11 8.19 28.90
N LYS A 114 -3.42 8.90 29.81
CA LYS A 114 -3.36 8.55 31.24
C LYS A 114 -4.79 8.54 31.83
N GLY A 115 -5.18 7.43 32.45
CA GLY A 115 -6.50 7.27 33.06
C GLY A 115 -7.65 6.91 32.10
N ALA A 116 -7.42 6.85 30.77
CA ALA A 116 -8.43 6.44 29.82
C ALA A 116 -8.28 4.96 29.41
N ARG A 117 -9.41 4.26 29.22
CA ARG A 117 -9.42 2.88 28.70
C ARG A 117 -9.15 2.81 27.21
N SER A 118 -9.51 3.84 26.45
CA SER A 118 -9.32 3.94 25.01
C SER A 118 -8.14 4.84 24.66
N LYS A 119 -7.52 4.56 23.52
CA LYS A 119 -6.49 5.44 22.93
C LYS A 119 -7.16 6.56 22.16
N GLN A 120 -6.55 7.75 22.21
CA GLN A 120 -6.97 8.90 21.40
C GLN A 120 -6.36 8.79 20.00
N PRO A 121 -7.17 8.81 18.91
CA PRO A 121 -6.65 8.90 17.56
C PRO A 121 -6.19 10.32 17.23
N TYR A 122 -5.11 10.41 16.46
CA TYR A 122 -4.58 11.64 15.89
C TYR A 122 -4.41 11.47 14.38
N ALA A 123 -4.88 12.43 13.62
CA ALA A 123 -4.58 12.52 12.20
C ALA A 123 -3.27 13.30 12.01
N ILE A 124 -2.37 12.74 11.23
CA ILE A 124 -1.07 13.33 10.92
C ILE A 124 -1.02 13.55 9.41
N ALA A 125 -0.80 14.78 8.99
CA ALA A 125 -0.73 15.19 7.60
C ALA A 125 0.29 16.32 7.43
N MET A 126 0.66 16.63 6.19
CA MET A 126 1.49 17.79 5.90
C MET A 126 0.72 19.08 6.20
N ARG A 127 1.41 20.08 6.77
CA ARG A 127 0.79 21.35 7.17
C ARG A 127 0.18 22.12 5.98
N ASP A 128 0.81 22.04 4.84
CA ASP A 128 0.39 22.69 3.60
C ASP A 128 -0.67 21.92 2.82
N GLY A 129 -1.11 20.76 3.35
CA GLY A 129 -2.05 19.86 2.71
C GLY A 129 -1.49 19.09 1.51
N SER A 130 -0.17 19.16 1.26
CA SER A 130 0.45 18.36 0.22
C SER A 130 0.41 16.87 0.57
N PRO A 131 0.31 15.96 -0.42
CA PRO A 131 0.49 14.55 -0.19
C PRO A 131 1.92 14.24 0.25
N SER A 132 2.07 13.21 1.07
CA SER A 132 3.37 12.66 1.46
C SER A 132 3.54 11.24 0.94
N ALA A 133 4.78 10.74 0.98
CA ALA A 133 5.13 9.41 0.50
C ALA A 133 5.46 8.47 1.66
N MET A 134 4.89 7.26 1.63
CA MET A 134 5.29 6.16 2.52
C MET A 134 5.98 5.08 1.71
N THR A 135 7.21 4.73 2.07
CA THR A 135 7.88 3.57 1.48
C THR A 135 7.18 2.29 1.90
N ALA A 136 6.92 1.41 0.94
CA ALA A 136 6.26 0.14 1.17
C ALA A 136 6.91 -1.00 0.38
N LEU A 137 6.49 -2.22 0.69
CA LEU A 137 6.90 -3.43 -0.01
C LEU A 137 5.68 -4.07 -0.67
N ARG A 138 5.81 -4.43 -1.94
CA ARG A 138 4.75 -5.10 -2.69
C ARG A 138 5.06 -6.56 -2.95
N GLN A 139 4.02 -7.36 -3.04
CA GLN A 139 4.13 -8.77 -3.45
C GLN A 139 4.32 -8.89 -4.97
N GLN A 140 4.92 -10.00 -5.41
CA GLN A 140 4.93 -10.37 -6.81
C GLN A 140 3.56 -10.93 -7.22
N SER A 141 2.96 -10.36 -8.27
CA SER A 141 1.63 -10.74 -8.75
C SER A 141 1.62 -12.03 -9.60
N SER A 142 2.66 -12.87 -9.60
CA SER A 142 2.89 -13.74 -10.75
C SER A 142 2.29 -15.14 -10.73
N ALA A 143 2.16 -15.82 -9.61
CA ALA A 143 1.64 -17.20 -9.63
C ALA A 143 0.24 -17.32 -8.98
N LEU A 144 0.02 -16.56 -7.93
CA LEU A 144 -1.18 -16.64 -7.13
C LEU A 144 -2.32 -15.77 -7.68
N ALA A 145 -2.02 -14.63 -8.32
CA ALA A 145 -3.02 -13.84 -9.02
C ALA A 145 -3.61 -14.60 -10.21
N ARG A 146 -2.80 -15.35 -10.95
CA ARG A 146 -3.29 -16.22 -12.03
C ARG A 146 -4.20 -17.34 -11.53
N LYS A 147 -3.91 -17.92 -10.36
CA LYS A 147 -4.74 -18.96 -9.76
C LYS A 147 -6.10 -18.42 -9.28
N TYR A 148 -6.13 -17.16 -8.83
CA TYR A 148 -7.36 -16.48 -8.43
C TYR A 148 -8.18 -15.97 -9.62
N SER A 149 -7.55 -15.49 -10.67
CA SER A 149 -8.22 -15.12 -11.92
C SER A 149 -8.89 -16.34 -12.56
N ALA A 150 -8.23 -17.51 -12.49
CA ALA A 150 -8.79 -18.77 -12.97
C ALA A 150 -9.93 -19.34 -12.09
N LEU A 151 -9.97 -18.96 -10.78
CA LEU A 151 -11.03 -19.38 -9.86
C LEU A 151 -12.25 -18.45 -9.85
N LEU A 152 -12.09 -17.22 -10.28
CA LEU A 152 -13.18 -16.23 -10.35
C LEU A 152 -13.91 -16.23 -11.70
N GLY A 153 -13.51 -17.13 -12.63
CA GLY A 153 -14.20 -17.33 -13.91
C GLY A 153 -14.59 -16.00 -14.57
N ASP A 154 -14.39 -15.86 -15.86
CA ASP A 154 -14.82 -14.72 -16.65
C ASP A 154 -16.19 -14.18 -16.20
N MET A 155 -16.19 -13.20 -15.33
CA MET A 155 -17.37 -12.35 -15.14
C MET A 155 -17.33 -11.32 -16.26
N PRO A 156 -18.30 -11.32 -17.19
CA PRO A 156 -18.37 -10.31 -18.24
C PRO A 156 -18.58 -8.93 -17.59
N MET A 157 -17.84 -7.95 -18.11
CA MET A 157 -18.04 -6.52 -17.81
C MET A 157 -19.39 -6.06 -18.33
#